data_08f53d76b046a241ffec1006f89dd8f5
#
_entry.id   08f53d76b046a241ffec1006f89dd8f5
#
_cell.length_a   1.000
_cell.length_b   1.000
_cell.length_c   1.000
_cell.angle_alpha   90.00
_cell.angle_beta   90.00
_cell.angle_gamma   90.00
#
_symmetry.space_group_name_H-M   'P 1'
#
loop_
_entity.id
_entity.type
_entity.pdbx_description
1 polymer ?
#
loop_
_entity_poly.entity_id
_entity_poly.type
_entity_poly.pdbx_seq_one_letter_code
_entity_poly.pdbx_strand_id
1 'polypeptide(L)'
;MGILIENLSFHYTGTPVLEQVNLEVKDGDYAILTGENGSGKSTFLKLLLGELKAQEGSITVNGKDISATFGKGDLGYVPQNSISRNQNFPATVEEIMMTGVYSSSWKARFQVKKEIPRLKAALAEMEMEEFWKRRIGDLSGGQQQRVMLARALVGNPKILILDEP
;
A
#
# COMPACT_ATOMS: atom_id res chain seq x y z
N MET A 1 15.07 -7.72 -9.68
CA MET A 1 15.00 -6.47 -8.90
C MET A 1 14.05 -6.76 -7.76
N GLY A 2 13.87 -5.88 -6.79
CA GLY A 2 13.06 -6.18 -5.61
C GLY A 2 13.29 -5.10 -4.56
N ILE A 3 13.26 -5.49 -3.29
CA ILE A 3 13.59 -4.61 -2.15
C ILE A 3 14.96 -5.00 -1.64
N LEU A 4 15.85 -4.04 -1.43
CA LEU A 4 17.11 -4.22 -0.73
C LEU A 4 17.20 -3.21 0.42
N ILE A 5 17.44 -3.72 1.61
CA ILE A 5 17.61 -2.95 2.84
C ILE A 5 18.99 -3.25 3.39
N GLU A 6 19.77 -2.23 3.66
CA GLU A 6 21.16 -2.34 4.14
C GLU A 6 21.35 -1.50 5.38
N ASN A 7 21.76 -2.14 6.48
CA ASN A 7 22.10 -1.53 7.78
C ASN A 7 21.06 -0.55 8.30
N LEU A 8 19.77 -0.83 8.07
CA LEU A 8 18.69 0.05 8.45
C LEU A 8 18.56 0.14 9.97
N SER A 9 18.72 1.35 10.49
CA SER A 9 18.47 1.64 11.91
C SER A 9 17.50 2.82 12.05
N PHE A 10 16.63 2.72 13.06
CA PHE A 10 15.64 3.75 13.35
C PHE A 10 15.28 3.75 14.84
N HIS A 11 15.14 4.93 15.42
CA HIS A 11 14.69 5.15 16.80
C HIS A 11 13.70 6.32 16.91
N TYR A 12 12.74 6.21 17.83
CA TYR A 12 11.95 7.33 18.30
C TYR A 12 12.60 7.85 19.60
N THR A 13 12.84 9.15 19.71
CA THR A 13 13.29 9.80 20.96
C THR A 13 14.34 9.00 21.77
N GLY A 14 15.34 8.45 21.09
CA GLY A 14 16.48 7.78 21.72
C GLY A 14 16.32 6.29 22.02
N THR A 15 15.13 5.70 21.90
CA THR A 15 14.94 4.26 22.06
C THR A 15 15.03 3.56 20.70
N PRO A 16 15.98 2.64 20.49
CA PRO A 16 16.08 1.87 19.25
C PRO A 16 14.81 1.05 19.00
N VAL A 17 14.32 1.08 17.75
CA VAL A 17 13.19 0.28 17.29
C VAL A 17 13.64 -0.72 16.24
N LEU A 18 14.57 -0.30 15.37
CA LEU A 18 15.22 -1.14 14.39
C LEU A 18 16.73 -0.90 14.47
N GLU A 19 17.51 -1.98 14.48
CA GLU A 19 18.97 -1.93 14.61
C GLU A 19 19.61 -2.78 13.52
N GLN A 20 20.37 -2.15 12.63
CA GLN A 20 21.18 -2.80 11.57
C GLN A 20 20.43 -3.86 10.77
N VAL A 21 19.15 -3.61 10.45
CA VAL A 21 18.33 -4.56 9.68
C VAL A 21 18.87 -4.66 8.26
N ASN A 22 19.13 -5.89 7.82
CA ASN A 22 19.53 -6.23 6.47
C ASN A 22 18.54 -7.22 5.88
N LEU A 23 17.98 -6.93 4.70
CA LEU A 23 16.97 -7.74 4.05
C LEU A 23 17.04 -7.58 2.53
N GLU A 24 16.99 -8.68 1.83
CA GLU A 24 16.78 -8.70 0.38
C GLU A 24 15.50 -9.47 0.06
N VAL A 25 14.59 -8.89 -0.73
CA VAL A 25 13.40 -9.53 -1.29
C VAL A 25 13.48 -9.40 -2.80
N LYS A 26 13.52 -10.52 -3.51
CA LYS A 26 13.68 -10.57 -4.98
C LYS A 26 12.34 -10.53 -5.70
N ASP A 27 12.37 -10.26 -7.01
CA ASP A 27 11.18 -10.39 -7.85
C ASP A 27 10.62 -11.82 -7.77
N GLY A 28 9.31 -11.90 -7.52
CA GLY A 28 8.61 -13.19 -7.38
C GLY A 28 8.65 -13.79 -5.99
N ASP A 29 9.39 -13.18 -5.05
CA ASP A 29 9.40 -13.64 -3.66
C ASP A 29 8.09 -13.26 -2.97
N TYR A 30 7.71 -14.12 -2.02
CA TYR A 30 6.66 -13.86 -1.04
C TYR A 30 7.30 -13.79 0.34
N ALA A 31 7.30 -12.60 0.94
CA ALA A 31 7.91 -12.35 2.24
C ALA A 31 6.84 -12.10 3.31
N ILE A 32 6.99 -12.69 4.48
CA ILE A 32 6.10 -12.49 5.63
C ILE A 32 6.88 -11.83 6.76
N LEU A 33 6.40 -10.67 7.22
CA LEU A 33 6.91 -9.97 8.38
C LEU A 33 6.12 -10.38 9.62
N THR A 34 6.74 -11.14 10.51
CA THR A 34 6.13 -11.62 11.76
C THR A 34 6.86 -11.09 12.98
N GLY A 35 6.19 -11.06 14.11
CA GLY A 35 6.77 -10.64 15.39
C GLY A 35 5.69 -10.19 16.38
N GLU A 36 6.06 -10.06 17.64
CA GLU A 36 5.18 -9.61 18.73
C GLU A 36 4.72 -8.15 18.54
N ASN A 37 3.68 -7.77 19.29
CA ASN A 37 3.25 -6.37 19.33
C ASN A 37 4.37 -5.51 19.93
N GLY A 38 4.68 -4.39 19.29
CA GLY A 38 5.78 -3.53 19.70
C GLY A 38 7.15 -3.89 19.11
N SER A 39 7.29 -4.98 18.32
CA SER A 39 8.56 -5.39 17.73
C SER A 39 9.05 -4.52 16.56
N GLY A 40 8.39 -3.40 16.27
CA GLY A 40 8.82 -2.47 15.21
C GLY A 40 8.22 -2.72 13.82
N LYS A 41 7.32 -3.71 13.63
CA LYS A 41 6.69 -4.02 12.33
C LYS A 41 6.08 -2.79 11.65
N SER A 42 5.24 -2.06 12.35
CA SER A 42 4.59 -0.86 11.80
C SER A 42 5.58 0.25 11.49
N THR A 43 6.66 0.37 12.27
CA THR A 43 7.75 1.31 11.99
C THR A 43 8.52 0.91 10.74
N PHE A 44 8.82 -0.38 10.60
CA PHE A 44 9.46 -0.93 9.41
C PHE A 44 8.61 -0.69 8.16
N LEU A 45 7.29 -0.95 8.22
CA LEU A 45 6.38 -0.67 7.11
C LEU A 45 6.33 0.81 6.74
N LYS A 46 6.30 1.72 7.72
CA LYS A 46 6.33 3.16 7.46
C LYS A 46 7.63 3.62 6.79
N LEU A 47 8.77 3.04 7.16
CA LEU A 47 10.04 3.29 6.50
C LEU A 47 10.02 2.74 5.06
N LEU A 48 9.51 1.53 4.87
CA LEU A 48 9.37 0.89 3.56
C LEU A 48 8.37 1.62 2.64
N LEU A 49 7.38 2.31 3.21
CA LEU A 49 6.43 3.14 2.48
C LEU A 49 6.95 4.58 2.26
N GLY A 50 8.12 4.92 2.82
CA GLY A 50 8.67 6.28 2.74
C GLY A 50 7.93 7.33 3.60
N GLU A 51 7.04 6.89 4.50
CA GLU A 51 6.35 7.77 5.45
C GLU A 51 7.29 8.25 6.57
N LEU A 52 8.30 7.44 6.88
CA LEU A 52 9.41 7.78 7.76
C LEU A 52 10.71 7.74 6.97
N LYS A 53 11.66 8.58 7.37
CA LYS A 53 13.01 8.60 6.79
C LYS A 53 13.94 7.76 7.66
N ALA A 54 14.70 6.86 7.04
CA ALA A 54 15.77 6.12 7.71
C ALA A 54 16.78 7.10 8.32
N GLN A 55 17.25 6.80 9.54
CA GLN A 55 18.29 7.58 10.22
C GLN A 55 19.67 7.06 9.84
N GLU A 56 19.78 5.72 9.69
CA GLU A 56 20.98 5.06 9.20
C GLU A 56 20.60 3.96 8.20
N GLY A 57 21.52 3.63 7.32
CA GLY A 57 21.31 2.63 6.28
C GLY A 57 20.51 3.14 5.09
N SER A 58 20.05 2.21 4.26
CA SER A 58 19.32 2.52 3.04
C SER A 58 18.19 1.53 2.76
N ILE A 59 17.16 2.02 2.07
CA ILE A 59 16.09 1.20 1.49
C ILE A 59 16.03 1.51 0.00
N THR A 60 16.23 0.51 -0.83
CA THR A 60 16.08 0.64 -2.27
C THR A 60 14.97 -0.28 -2.79
N VAL A 61 14.20 0.22 -3.73
CA VAL A 61 13.15 -0.52 -4.44
C VAL A 61 13.48 -0.49 -5.92
N ASN A 62 13.68 -1.65 -6.51
CA ASN A 62 14.10 -1.79 -7.91
C ASN A 62 15.34 -0.95 -8.25
N GLY A 63 16.32 -0.89 -7.31
CA GLY A 63 17.57 -0.15 -7.46
C GLY A 63 17.43 1.37 -7.32
N LYS A 64 16.28 1.88 -6.86
CA LYS A 64 16.05 3.30 -6.59
C LYS A 64 15.81 3.51 -5.11
N ASP A 65 16.35 4.57 -4.55
CA ASP A 65 16.06 4.97 -3.18
C ASP A 65 14.55 5.12 -2.96
N ILE A 66 14.07 4.66 -1.80
CA ILE A 66 12.64 4.67 -1.46
C ILE A 66 12.04 6.08 -1.53
N SER A 67 12.79 7.09 -1.13
CA SER A 67 12.35 8.49 -1.20
C SER A 67 12.08 8.97 -2.64
N ALA A 68 12.77 8.36 -3.62
CA ALA A 68 12.56 8.63 -5.04
C ALA A 68 11.42 7.79 -5.65
N THR A 69 10.95 6.76 -4.94
CA THR A 69 9.96 5.77 -5.43
C THR A 69 8.57 6.07 -4.88
N PHE A 70 8.48 6.73 -3.72
CA PHE A 70 7.21 7.07 -3.08
C PHE A 70 6.30 7.88 -4.03
N GLY A 71 5.07 7.42 -4.18
CA GLY A 71 4.06 8.07 -5.04
C GLY A 71 4.22 7.83 -6.55
N LYS A 72 5.18 7.01 -7.00
CA LYS A 72 5.39 6.70 -8.43
C LYS A 72 4.72 5.42 -8.93
N GLY A 73 3.90 4.77 -8.09
CA GLY A 73 3.12 3.60 -8.49
C GLY A 73 3.87 2.26 -8.49
N ASP A 74 5.14 2.22 -8.08
CA ASP A 74 5.91 0.97 -7.98
C ASP A 74 5.48 0.11 -6.77
N LEU A 75 4.90 0.75 -5.73
CA LEU A 75 4.40 0.11 -4.52
C LEU A 75 2.87 0.21 -4.43
N GLY A 76 2.19 -0.92 -4.24
CA GLY A 76 0.80 -1.00 -3.82
C GLY A 76 0.73 -1.28 -2.32
N TYR A 77 -0.14 -0.58 -1.60
CA TYR A 77 -0.30 -0.76 -0.16
C TYR A 77 -1.77 -0.92 0.23
N VAL A 78 -2.04 -1.97 0.97
CA VAL A 78 -3.33 -2.25 1.62
C VAL A 78 -3.13 -2.16 3.12
N PRO A 79 -3.55 -1.06 3.77
CA PRO A 79 -3.38 -0.88 5.20
C PRO A 79 -4.35 -1.73 6.01
N GLN A 80 -3.93 -2.11 7.21
CA GLN A 80 -4.77 -2.75 8.21
C GLN A 80 -5.99 -1.87 8.52
N ASN A 81 -7.18 -2.47 8.58
CA ASN A 81 -8.41 -1.83 9.05
C ASN A 81 -8.77 -0.48 8.38
N SER A 82 -8.43 -0.29 7.10
CA SER A 82 -8.61 1.01 6.43
C SER A 82 -10.06 1.52 6.44
N ILE A 83 -11.05 0.63 6.59
CA ILE A 83 -12.48 1.03 6.51
C ILE A 83 -13.34 0.35 7.58
N SER A 84 -12.95 -0.82 8.11
CA SER A 84 -13.78 -1.64 9.00
C SER A 84 -14.18 -0.96 10.33
N ARG A 85 -13.48 0.08 10.75
CA ARG A 85 -13.81 0.86 11.97
C ARG A 85 -14.92 1.89 11.78
N ASN A 86 -15.32 2.19 10.54
CA ASN A 86 -16.29 3.26 10.29
C ASN A 86 -17.38 2.79 9.31
N GLN A 87 -18.34 2.01 9.81
CA GLN A 87 -19.51 1.57 9.03
C GLN A 87 -20.30 2.73 8.40
N ASN A 88 -20.13 3.94 8.93
CA ASN A 88 -20.77 5.15 8.41
C ASN A 88 -19.88 5.94 7.45
N PHE A 89 -18.78 5.35 6.95
CA PHE A 89 -17.91 6.05 6.01
C PHE A 89 -18.68 6.32 4.71
N PRO A 90 -18.90 7.59 4.33
CA PRO A 90 -19.87 7.95 3.31
C PRO A 90 -19.42 7.72 1.88
N ALA A 91 -18.17 7.31 1.66
CA ALA A 91 -17.61 7.11 0.32
C ALA A 91 -18.18 5.87 -0.38
N THR A 92 -18.39 6.00 -1.67
CA THR A 92 -18.70 4.89 -2.58
C THR A 92 -17.46 4.11 -2.97
N VAL A 93 -17.65 2.88 -3.49
CA VAL A 93 -16.56 2.08 -4.07
C VAL A 93 -15.86 2.85 -5.19
N GLU A 94 -16.61 3.55 -6.05
CA GLU A 94 -16.05 4.43 -7.09
C GLU A 94 -15.05 5.45 -6.52
N GLU A 95 -15.45 6.17 -5.47
CA GLU A 95 -14.60 7.19 -4.85
C GLU A 95 -13.34 6.60 -4.23
N ILE A 96 -13.47 5.43 -3.58
CA ILE A 96 -12.31 4.69 -3.06
C ILE A 96 -11.37 4.28 -4.19
N MET A 97 -11.89 3.70 -5.27
CA MET A 97 -11.07 3.28 -6.41
C MET A 97 -10.34 4.45 -7.08
N MET A 98 -10.99 5.61 -7.16
CA MET A 98 -10.36 6.82 -7.71
C MET A 98 -9.14 7.27 -6.92
N THR A 99 -9.09 7.03 -5.59
CA THR A 99 -7.90 7.37 -4.80
C THR A 99 -6.67 6.60 -5.23
N GLY A 100 -6.83 5.38 -5.76
CA GLY A 100 -5.73 4.57 -6.30
C GLY A 100 -5.07 5.20 -7.54
N VAL A 101 -5.85 5.88 -8.37
CA VAL A 101 -5.34 6.61 -9.55
C VAL A 101 -4.61 7.88 -9.13
N TYR A 102 -5.14 8.61 -8.15
CA TYR A 102 -4.53 9.87 -7.69
C TYR A 102 -3.17 9.66 -7.04
N SER A 103 -2.95 8.52 -6.40
CA SER A 103 -1.64 8.18 -5.83
C SER A 103 -0.58 7.88 -6.91
N SER A 104 -1.01 7.48 -8.11
CA SER A 104 -0.09 7.05 -9.17
C SER A 104 0.35 8.17 -10.12
N SER A 105 -0.45 9.24 -10.31
CA SER A 105 -0.09 10.35 -11.22
C SER A 105 -0.91 11.61 -11.00
N TRP A 106 -0.25 12.76 -10.86
CA TRP A 106 -0.87 14.09 -10.88
C TRP A 106 -1.72 14.36 -12.14
N LYS A 107 -1.27 13.85 -13.30
CA LYS A 107 -1.98 14.03 -14.59
C LYS A 107 -3.29 13.24 -14.65
N ALA A 108 -3.38 12.10 -13.98
CA ALA A 108 -4.58 11.28 -13.93
C ALA A 108 -5.76 12.02 -13.28
N ARG A 109 -5.49 12.97 -12.38
CA ARG A 109 -6.49 13.80 -11.71
C ARG A 109 -7.39 14.59 -12.68
N PHE A 110 -6.85 14.98 -13.84
CA PHE A 110 -7.60 15.73 -14.86
C PHE A 110 -8.28 14.84 -15.91
N GLN A 111 -8.03 13.53 -15.89
CA GLN A 111 -8.55 12.57 -16.86
C GLN A 111 -9.37 11.44 -16.23
N VAL A 112 -9.97 11.68 -15.10
CA VAL A 112 -10.69 10.67 -14.27
C VAL A 112 -11.65 9.81 -15.09
N LYS A 113 -12.41 10.41 -16.01
CA LYS A 113 -13.35 9.66 -16.85
C LYS A 113 -12.70 8.61 -17.74
N LYS A 114 -11.45 8.82 -18.14
CA LYS A 114 -10.68 7.86 -18.96
C LYS A 114 -10.17 6.68 -18.15
N GLU A 115 -10.03 6.84 -16.84
CA GLU A 115 -9.56 5.79 -15.94
C GLU A 115 -10.68 4.83 -15.49
N ILE A 116 -11.96 5.24 -15.59
CA ILE A 116 -13.10 4.42 -15.15
C ILE A 116 -13.07 2.99 -15.70
N PRO A 117 -12.81 2.74 -16.99
CA PRO A 117 -12.75 1.37 -17.50
C PRO A 117 -11.67 0.52 -16.81
N ARG A 118 -10.50 1.11 -16.52
CA ARG A 118 -9.41 0.45 -15.83
C ARG A 118 -9.75 0.16 -14.36
N LEU A 119 -10.39 1.10 -13.67
CA LEU A 119 -10.85 0.92 -12.30
C LEU A 119 -11.88 -0.21 -12.20
N LYS A 120 -12.83 -0.26 -13.13
CA LYS A 120 -13.83 -1.32 -13.20
C LYS A 120 -13.23 -2.68 -13.53
N ALA A 121 -12.25 -2.74 -14.43
CA ALA A 121 -11.52 -3.97 -14.73
C ALA A 121 -10.81 -4.52 -13.47
N ALA A 122 -10.14 -3.67 -12.69
CA ALA A 122 -9.53 -4.08 -11.44
C ALA A 122 -10.54 -4.60 -10.40
N LEU A 123 -11.74 -4.00 -10.34
CA LEU A 123 -12.83 -4.51 -9.50
C LEU A 123 -13.40 -5.83 -10.02
N ALA A 124 -13.51 -6.00 -11.33
CA ALA A 124 -13.99 -7.24 -11.93
C ALA A 124 -13.07 -8.43 -11.62
N GLU A 125 -11.75 -8.23 -11.60
CA GLU A 125 -10.77 -9.24 -11.15
C GLU A 125 -11.00 -9.68 -9.70
N MET A 126 -11.60 -8.82 -8.87
CA MET A 126 -11.96 -9.12 -7.47
C MET A 126 -13.44 -9.49 -7.29
N GLU A 127 -14.19 -9.69 -8.38
CA GLU A 127 -15.63 -9.96 -8.37
C GLU A 127 -16.45 -8.87 -7.64
N MET A 128 -16.05 -7.59 -7.79
CA MET A 128 -16.61 -6.46 -7.04
C MET A 128 -17.20 -5.36 -7.95
N GLU A 129 -17.25 -5.55 -9.27
CA GLU A 129 -17.70 -4.52 -10.22
C GLU A 129 -19.16 -4.08 -9.98
N GLU A 130 -20.04 -5.01 -9.61
CA GLU A 130 -21.47 -4.73 -9.35
C GLU A 130 -21.68 -3.71 -8.21
N PHE A 131 -20.69 -3.60 -7.29
CA PHE A 131 -20.73 -2.70 -6.14
C PHE A 131 -20.21 -1.28 -6.45
N TRP A 132 -19.87 -0.95 -7.70
CA TRP A 132 -19.26 0.30 -8.12
C TRP A 132 -19.86 1.56 -7.48
N LYS A 133 -21.19 1.65 -7.41
CA LYS A 133 -21.93 2.78 -6.85
C LYS A 133 -22.33 2.61 -5.38
N ARG A 134 -22.05 1.46 -4.79
CA ARG A 134 -22.42 1.16 -3.41
C ARG A 134 -21.50 1.87 -2.44
N ARG A 135 -22.02 2.24 -1.27
CA ARG A 135 -21.17 2.77 -0.20
C ARG A 135 -20.26 1.68 0.32
N ILE A 136 -18.99 2.00 0.57
CA ILE A 136 -18.02 1.04 1.07
C ILE A 136 -18.40 0.50 2.46
N GLY A 137 -19.04 1.35 3.30
CA GLY A 137 -19.53 0.96 4.62
C GLY A 137 -20.67 -0.06 4.61
N ASP A 138 -21.39 -0.22 3.49
CA ASP A 138 -22.48 -1.19 3.32
C ASP A 138 -21.97 -2.58 2.87
N LEU A 139 -20.67 -2.72 2.66
CA LEU A 139 -20.04 -3.97 2.26
C LEU A 139 -19.59 -4.79 3.47
N SER A 140 -19.58 -6.12 3.34
CA SER A 140 -18.95 -6.97 4.34
C SER A 140 -17.43 -6.71 4.42
N GLY A 141 -16.80 -7.06 5.55
CA GLY A 141 -15.36 -6.87 5.74
C GLY A 141 -14.52 -7.49 4.61
N GLY A 142 -14.84 -8.72 4.18
CA GLY A 142 -14.16 -9.37 3.06
C GLY A 142 -14.39 -8.67 1.71
N GLN A 143 -15.58 -8.07 1.49
CA GLN A 143 -15.85 -7.27 0.31
C GLN A 143 -15.05 -5.96 0.33
N GLN A 144 -14.97 -5.30 1.50
CA GLN A 144 -14.15 -4.10 1.68
C GLN A 144 -12.66 -4.39 1.40
N GLN A 145 -12.14 -5.51 1.91
CA GLN A 145 -10.77 -5.95 1.62
C GLN A 145 -10.54 -6.14 0.12
N ARG A 146 -11.46 -6.82 -0.59
CA ARG A 146 -11.34 -7.00 -2.04
C ARG A 146 -11.33 -5.67 -2.80
N VAL A 147 -12.14 -4.69 -2.40
CA VAL A 147 -12.11 -3.34 -2.97
C VAL A 147 -10.77 -2.65 -2.71
N MET A 148 -10.24 -2.76 -1.48
CA MET A 148 -8.95 -2.15 -1.14
C MET A 148 -7.78 -2.80 -1.90
N LEU A 149 -7.84 -4.12 -2.11
CA LEU A 149 -6.88 -4.84 -2.92
C LEU A 149 -6.96 -4.40 -4.40
N ALA A 150 -8.17 -4.36 -4.97
CA ALA A 150 -8.38 -3.83 -6.32
C ALA A 150 -7.80 -2.42 -6.47
N ARG A 151 -8.05 -1.53 -5.50
CA ARG A 151 -7.50 -0.17 -5.48
C ARG A 151 -5.97 -0.15 -5.49
N ALA A 152 -5.34 -1.00 -4.69
CA ALA A 152 -3.88 -1.07 -4.63
C ALA A 152 -3.26 -1.56 -5.95
N LEU A 153 -3.97 -2.44 -6.67
CA LEU A 153 -3.54 -3.00 -7.95
C LEU A 153 -3.77 -2.08 -9.15
N VAL A 154 -4.63 -1.07 -9.05
CA VAL A 154 -4.90 -0.12 -10.16
C VAL A 154 -3.61 0.48 -10.72
N GLY A 155 -2.63 0.81 -9.88
CA GLY A 155 -1.32 1.35 -10.29
C GLY A 155 -0.45 0.37 -11.07
N ASN A 156 -0.84 -0.91 -11.16
CA ASN A 156 0.01 -2.00 -11.61
C ASN A 156 1.36 -2.04 -10.86
N PRO A 157 1.32 -2.06 -9.51
CA PRO A 157 2.53 -2.01 -8.70
C PRO A 157 3.37 -3.27 -8.93
N LYS A 158 4.67 -3.13 -8.85
CA LYS A 158 5.61 -4.25 -8.91
C LYS A 158 5.73 -4.97 -7.58
N ILE A 159 5.46 -4.28 -6.50
CA ILE A 159 5.49 -4.78 -5.13
C ILE A 159 4.16 -4.44 -4.45
N LEU A 160 3.54 -5.44 -3.86
CA LEU A 160 2.32 -5.29 -3.06
C LEU A 160 2.64 -5.54 -1.60
N ILE A 161 2.28 -4.57 -0.76
CA ILE A 161 2.44 -4.65 0.69
C ILE A 161 1.04 -4.77 1.30
N LEU A 162 0.83 -5.84 2.07
CA LEU A 162 -0.40 -6.11 2.80
C LEU A 162 -0.11 -6.04 4.30
N ASP A 163 -0.81 -5.15 5.01
CA ASP A 163 -0.65 -4.99 6.45
C ASP A 163 -1.85 -5.67 7.14
N GLU A 164 -1.63 -6.87 7.69
CA GLU A 164 -2.62 -7.74 8.33
C GLU A 164 -3.92 -7.84 7.51
N PRO A 165 -3.88 -8.50 6.35
CA PRO A 165 -5.02 -8.63 5.44
C PRO A 165 -6.17 -9.48 6.01
#